data_27afaaac6a08657c45a369f2894266bd
#
_entry.id   27afaaac6a08657c45a369f2894266bd
#
_cell.length_a   1.000
_cell.length_b   1.000
_cell.length_c   1.000
_cell.angle_alpha   90.00
_cell.angle_beta   90.00
_cell.angle_gamma   90.00
#
_symmetry.space_group_name_H-M   'P 1'
#
loop_
_entity.id
_entity.type
_entity.pdbx_description
1 polymer ?
#
loop_
_entity_poly.entity_id
_entity_poly.type
_entity_poly.pdbx_seq_one_letter_code
_entity_poly.pdbx_strand_id
1 'polypeptide(L)'
;MYLKRLELQGFKSFADKTILEFKPGITSVIGPNGSGKSNISDSIRWVLGEQSIKSLRGAKSEDIIFAGTQNRKSLGFAEASIVIDNSDGKLPIEYSEVTVTRKIYRSGETGYYINKVPCRLKDILELFMDTGIGKDGYSIIGQGKIDEILSNKSEDRRHIFEEAAGIVKYRVRKAESEKKLEQTKLNLLRINDIISEIESNIDPLKMQAEKAKQFLDLREELKNIEVGLFLYNIESYKEKLEQIVKDIEIMENHKQEEVEKQEKLQKNKDDLKIAIDNLTSKIE
;
A
#
# COMPACT_ATOMS: atom_id res chain seq x y z
N MET A 1 23.44 -7.07 38.99
CA MET A 1 22.57 -6.02 38.40
C MET A 1 21.76 -5.34 39.50
N TYR A 2 21.78 -3.99 39.59
CA TYR A 2 20.95 -3.21 40.52
C TYR A 2 20.68 -1.82 39.91
N LEU A 3 19.61 -1.15 40.38
CA LEU A 3 19.31 0.22 40.00
C LEU A 3 20.31 1.17 40.66
N LYS A 4 21.16 1.81 39.86
CA LYS A 4 22.20 2.71 40.34
C LYS A 4 21.72 4.15 40.50
N ARG A 5 20.90 4.62 39.54
CA ARG A 5 20.46 6.01 39.52
C ARG A 5 19.10 6.15 38.79
N LEU A 6 18.28 7.06 39.27
CA LEU A 6 17.05 7.51 38.61
C LEU A 6 17.17 9.03 38.38
N GLU A 7 16.98 9.45 37.14
CA GLU A 7 16.96 10.86 36.75
C GLU A 7 15.54 11.22 36.28
N LEU A 8 15.00 12.29 36.79
CA LEU A 8 13.65 12.78 36.49
C LEU A 8 13.70 14.25 36.12
N GLN A 9 12.96 14.65 35.09
CA GLN A 9 12.74 16.04 34.72
C GLN A 9 11.35 16.22 34.11
N GLY A 10 10.60 17.17 34.63
CA GLY A 10 9.25 17.43 34.12
C GLY A 10 8.25 16.32 34.41
N PHE A 11 8.59 15.32 35.22
CA PHE A 11 7.74 14.15 35.48
C PHE A 11 6.86 14.41 36.70
N LYS A 12 5.54 14.51 36.49
CA LYS A 12 4.52 14.75 37.54
C LYS A 12 4.89 15.88 38.49
N SER A 13 5.33 15.59 39.71
CA SER A 13 5.73 16.58 40.73
C SER A 13 7.19 17.03 40.60
N PHE A 14 8.00 16.39 39.76
CA PHE A 14 9.42 16.72 39.60
C PHE A 14 9.61 17.71 38.45
N ALA A 15 9.52 19.00 38.70
CA ALA A 15 9.69 20.03 37.68
C ALA A 15 11.16 20.14 37.22
N ASP A 16 12.07 20.26 38.18
CA ASP A 16 13.49 20.39 37.91
C ASP A 16 14.16 19.02 37.74
N LYS A 17 15.33 19.02 37.12
CA LYS A 17 16.15 17.79 37.01
C LYS A 17 16.50 17.28 38.38
N THR A 18 15.97 16.15 38.77
CA THR A 18 16.18 15.49 40.07
C THR A 18 16.91 14.18 39.82
N ILE A 19 17.98 13.97 40.55
CA ILE A 19 18.82 12.75 40.46
C ILE A 19 18.75 12.05 41.82
N LEU A 20 18.34 10.78 41.78
CA LEU A 20 18.30 9.91 42.94
C LEU A 20 19.34 8.79 42.75
N GLU A 21 20.35 8.74 43.62
CA GLU A 21 21.34 7.69 43.58
C GLU A 21 20.99 6.61 44.61
N PHE A 22 21.13 5.36 44.17
CA PHE A 22 20.87 4.18 44.99
C PHE A 22 22.17 3.43 45.21
N LYS A 23 22.43 3.10 46.45
CA LYS A 23 23.57 2.23 46.81
C LYS A 23 23.13 0.76 46.84
N PRO A 24 24.04 -0.18 46.68
CA PRO A 24 23.74 -1.60 46.93
C PRO A 24 23.13 -1.80 48.33
N GLY A 25 22.09 -2.64 48.43
CA GLY A 25 21.38 -2.90 49.68
C GLY A 25 20.00 -2.25 49.71
N ILE A 26 19.51 -1.86 50.86
CA ILE A 26 18.18 -1.31 51.11
C ILE A 26 18.24 0.21 51.13
N THR A 27 17.49 0.85 50.24
CA THR A 27 17.29 2.31 50.24
C THR A 27 15.83 2.61 50.58
N SER A 28 15.60 3.44 51.63
CA SER A 28 14.26 3.89 52.03
C SER A 28 14.02 5.34 51.62
N VAL A 29 12.86 5.58 50.98
CA VAL A 29 12.40 6.93 50.62
C VAL A 29 11.25 7.35 51.57
N ILE A 30 11.52 8.32 52.39
CA ILE A 30 10.61 8.77 53.46
C ILE A 30 10.12 10.22 53.16
N GLY A 31 8.90 10.53 53.57
CA GLY A 31 8.35 11.90 53.43
C GLY A 31 6.84 11.94 53.71
N PRO A 32 6.25 13.13 53.87
CA PRO A 32 4.81 13.33 54.11
C PRO A 32 3.95 12.93 52.88
N ASN A 33 2.64 12.84 53.06
CA ASN A 33 1.74 12.60 51.94
C ASN A 33 1.84 13.76 50.95
N GLY A 34 1.82 13.46 49.65
CA GLY A 34 1.97 14.45 48.58
C GLY A 34 3.41 14.84 48.23
N SER A 35 4.45 14.35 48.94
CA SER A 35 5.85 14.66 48.64
C SER A 35 6.43 14.02 47.36
N GLY A 36 5.65 13.24 46.64
CA GLY A 36 6.10 12.63 45.40
C GLY A 36 6.68 11.21 45.50
N LYS A 37 6.67 10.57 46.69
CA LYS A 37 7.23 9.21 46.91
C LYS A 37 6.70 8.21 45.89
N SER A 38 5.40 8.16 45.68
CA SER A 38 4.80 7.25 44.72
C SER A 38 5.09 7.61 43.25
N ASN A 39 5.47 8.86 42.96
CA ASN A 39 5.86 9.29 41.63
C ASN A 39 7.22 8.72 41.21
N ILE A 40 8.09 8.40 42.19
CA ILE A 40 9.34 7.70 41.95
C ILE A 40 9.09 6.29 41.45
N SER A 41 8.21 5.53 42.10
CA SER A 41 7.82 4.19 41.63
C SER A 41 7.11 4.25 40.27
N ASP A 42 6.23 5.24 40.06
CA ASP A 42 5.57 5.42 38.76
C ASP A 42 6.56 5.74 37.64
N SER A 43 7.59 6.53 37.91
CA SER A 43 8.61 6.87 36.90
C SER A 43 9.42 5.66 36.48
N ILE A 44 9.79 4.80 37.41
CA ILE A 44 10.50 3.55 37.11
C ILE A 44 9.62 2.65 36.25
N ARG A 45 8.36 2.42 36.64
CA ARG A 45 7.40 1.65 35.85
C ARG A 45 7.20 2.24 34.47
N TRP A 46 7.11 3.54 34.35
CA TRP A 46 6.93 4.25 33.10
C TRP A 46 8.09 4.04 32.15
N VAL A 47 9.35 4.16 32.62
CA VAL A 47 10.57 3.91 31.82
C VAL A 47 10.64 2.46 31.37
N LEU A 48 10.25 1.52 32.24
CA LEU A 48 10.27 0.08 31.94
C LEU A 48 9.14 -0.38 31.01
N GLY A 49 8.33 0.57 30.49
CA GLY A 49 7.39 0.26 29.43
C GLY A 49 5.91 0.26 29.80
N GLU A 50 5.56 0.70 31.03
CA GLU A 50 4.15 0.85 31.39
C GLU A 50 3.45 1.88 30.47
N GLN A 51 2.39 1.45 29.79
CA GLN A 51 1.59 2.29 28.90
C GLN A 51 0.27 2.71 29.49
N SER A 52 -0.23 1.98 30.49
CA SER A 52 -1.48 2.29 31.14
C SER A 52 -1.36 3.55 31.98
N ILE A 53 -1.96 4.62 31.52
CA ILE A 53 -1.99 5.90 32.26
C ILE A 53 -2.72 5.74 33.59
N LYS A 54 -3.75 4.88 33.64
CA LYS A 54 -4.47 4.57 34.88
C LYS A 54 -3.56 3.90 35.91
N SER A 55 -2.70 2.99 35.48
CA SER A 55 -1.74 2.33 36.41
C SER A 55 -0.68 3.31 36.93
N LEU A 56 -0.45 4.40 36.21
CA LEU A 56 0.40 5.53 36.60
C LEU A 56 -0.42 6.64 37.29
N ARG A 57 -1.67 6.38 37.68
CA ARG A 57 -2.53 7.32 38.41
C ARG A 57 -2.79 8.64 37.65
N GLY A 58 -2.85 8.60 36.34
CA GLY A 58 -3.22 9.68 35.44
C GLY A 58 -4.53 9.37 34.70
N ALA A 59 -5.16 10.38 34.14
CA ALA A 59 -6.32 10.26 33.28
C ALA A 59 -5.92 10.36 31.80
N LYS A 60 -4.94 11.21 31.50
CA LYS A 60 -4.42 11.46 30.14
C LYS A 60 -2.89 11.33 30.11
N SER A 61 -2.33 11.11 28.93
CA SER A 61 -0.86 11.04 28.74
C SER A 61 -0.13 12.31 29.19
N GLU A 62 -0.79 13.45 29.04
CA GLU A 62 -0.25 14.76 29.47
C GLU A 62 -0.12 14.89 30.97
N ASP A 63 -0.87 14.10 31.78
CA ASP A 63 -0.80 14.13 33.25
C ASP A 63 0.54 13.61 33.79
N ILE A 64 1.34 12.98 32.92
CA ILE A 64 2.71 12.60 33.25
C ILE A 64 3.63 13.81 33.27
N ILE A 65 3.29 14.87 32.50
CA ILE A 65 4.09 16.08 32.40
C ILE A 65 3.70 17.05 33.55
N PHE A 66 4.69 17.69 34.13
CA PHE A 66 4.48 18.68 35.18
C PHE A 66 3.52 19.79 34.72
N ALA A 67 2.36 19.85 35.34
CA ALA A 67 1.28 20.75 34.96
C ALA A 67 1.52 22.22 35.35
N GLY A 68 2.51 22.48 36.19
CA GLY A 68 2.76 23.81 36.80
C GLY A 68 2.15 23.92 38.18
N THR A 69 2.48 25.00 38.87
CA THR A 69 1.94 25.44 40.17
C THR A 69 1.69 26.92 40.12
N GLN A 70 1.13 27.50 41.20
CA GLN A 70 0.97 28.97 41.32
C GLN A 70 2.27 29.74 41.05
N ASN A 71 3.42 29.16 41.43
CA ASN A 71 4.74 29.82 41.35
C ASN A 71 5.61 29.30 40.20
N ARG A 72 5.19 28.28 39.47
CA ARG A 72 5.99 27.63 38.37
C ARG A 72 5.13 27.35 37.17
N LYS A 73 5.64 27.72 35.99
CA LYS A 73 5.00 27.41 34.71
C LYS A 73 5.02 25.91 34.42
N SER A 74 4.04 25.44 33.68
CA SER A 74 4.01 24.09 33.15
C SER A 74 5.20 23.84 32.21
N LEU A 75 5.66 22.59 32.13
CA LEU A 75 6.72 22.19 31.22
C LEU A 75 6.14 21.62 29.93
N GLY A 76 6.93 21.64 28.84
CA GLY A 76 6.57 21.10 27.54
C GLY A 76 6.83 19.61 27.37
N PHE A 77 7.58 18.99 28.30
CA PHE A 77 7.98 17.59 28.23
C PHE A 77 8.18 16.99 29.63
N ALA A 78 8.15 15.67 29.68
CA ALA A 78 8.63 14.89 30.83
C ALA A 78 9.67 13.87 30.34
N GLU A 79 10.72 13.70 31.12
CA GLU A 79 11.80 12.75 30.88
C GLU A 79 12.10 11.99 32.16
N ALA A 80 12.24 10.67 32.03
CA ALA A 80 12.73 9.84 33.11
C ALA A 80 13.76 8.87 32.57
N SER A 81 14.87 8.71 33.29
CA SER A 81 15.95 7.80 32.92
C SER A 81 16.31 6.94 34.12
N ILE A 82 16.48 5.65 33.90
CA ILE A 82 17.03 4.71 34.85
C ILE A 82 18.43 4.29 34.38
N VAL A 83 19.36 4.26 35.32
CA VAL A 83 20.72 3.77 35.10
C VAL A 83 20.90 2.49 35.93
N ILE A 84 21.21 1.42 35.25
CA ILE A 84 21.35 0.07 35.82
C ILE A 84 22.80 -0.35 35.73
N ASP A 85 23.33 -0.85 36.80
CA ASP A 85 24.62 -1.54 36.84
C ASP A 85 24.48 -2.92 36.21
N ASN A 86 25.26 -3.19 35.16
CA ASN A 86 25.27 -4.45 34.41
C ASN A 86 26.66 -5.12 34.48
N SER A 87 27.42 -4.86 35.52
CA SER A 87 28.76 -5.46 35.68
C SER A 87 28.72 -6.98 35.76
N ASP A 88 27.59 -7.57 36.12
CA ASP A 88 27.36 -9.02 36.15
C ASP A 88 26.87 -9.61 34.81
N GLY A 89 26.72 -8.78 33.76
CA GLY A 89 26.36 -9.23 32.41
C GLY A 89 24.95 -9.81 32.25
N LYS A 90 24.01 -9.52 33.16
CA LYS A 90 22.62 -10.05 33.09
C LYS A 90 21.80 -9.44 31.97
N LEU A 91 22.08 -8.17 31.61
CA LEU A 91 21.45 -7.58 30.41
C LEU A 91 22.28 -7.98 29.17
N PRO A 92 21.61 -8.33 28.06
CA PRO A 92 22.27 -8.79 26.81
C PRO A 92 22.90 -7.62 26.02
N ILE A 93 23.66 -6.76 26.72
CA ILE A 93 24.36 -5.60 26.16
C ILE A 93 25.76 -5.56 26.77
N GLU A 94 26.76 -5.27 25.94
CA GLU A 94 28.20 -5.26 26.33
C GLU A 94 28.64 -4.03 27.15
N TYR A 95 27.71 -3.35 27.82
CA TYR A 95 28.02 -2.17 28.64
C TYR A 95 27.85 -2.49 30.11
N SER A 96 28.81 -2.04 30.92
CA SER A 96 28.76 -2.18 32.39
C SER A 96 27.69 -1.30 33.05
N GLU A 97 27.27 -0.23 32.38
CA GLU A 97 26.14 0.59 32.77
C GLU A 97 25.17 0.71 31.59
N VAL A 98 23.89 0.50 31.85
CA VAL A 98 22.83 0.63 30.85
C VAL A 98 21.86 1.71 31.31
N THR A 99 21.75 2.74 30.48
CA THR A 99 20.80 3.84 30.71
C THR A 99 19.57 3.67 29.79
N VAL A 100 18.39 3.57 30.39
CA VAL A 100 17.14 3.56 29.63
C VAL A 100 16.37 4.84 29.93
N THR A 101 15.99 5.56 28.88
CA THR A 101 15.32 6.84 28.97
C THR A 101 14.00 6.81 28.20
N ARG A 102 12.96 7.35 28.81
CA ARG A 102 11.69 7.63 28.15
C ARG A 102 11.38 9.11 28.26
N LYS A 103 10.93 9.69 27.16
CA LYS A 103 10.57 11.10 27.03
C LYS A 103 9.21 11.25 26.38
N ILE A 104 8.40 12.17 26.89
CA ILE A 104 7.10 12.51 26.29
C ILE A 104 6.98 14.02 26.18
N TYR A 105 6.44 14.47 25.06
CA TYR A 105 6.13 15.88 24.80
C TYR A 105 4.63 16.14 24.90
N ARG A 106 4.24 17.39 25.11
CA ARG A 106 2.80 17.79 25.10
C ARG A 106 2.14 17.57 23.75
N SER A 107 2.91 17.48 22.67
CA SER A 107 2.42 17.07 21.34
C SER A 107 1.91 15.64 21.28
N GLY A 108 2.14 14.82 22.34
CA GLY A 108 1.87 13.39 22.36
C GLY A 108 3.02 12.53 21.84
N GLU A 109 4.04 13.14 21.27
CA GLU A 109 5.22 12.43 20.80
C GLU A 109 5.98 11.79 21.97
N THR A 110 6.34 10.51 21.82
CA THR A 110 7.06 9.75 22.84
C THR A 110 8.35 9.18 22.25
N GLY A 111 9.48 9.44 22.89
CA GLY A 111 10.80 8.90 22.52
C GLY A 111 11.29 7.89 23.56
N TYR A 112 11.96 6.85 23.09
CA TYR A 112 12.62 5.82 23.91
C TYR A 112 14.08 5.75 23.51
N TYR A 113 14.96 5.57 24.50
CA TYR A 113 16.40 5.56 24.27
C TYR A 113 17.08 4.51 25.17
N ILE A 114 18.06 3.80 24.61
CA ILE A 114 19.01 2.95 25.35
C ILE A 114 20.41 3.54 25.13
N ASN A 115 21.09 3.88 26.20
CA ASN A 115 22.40 4.56 26.16
C ASN A 115 22.42 5.78 25.21
N LYS A 116 21.34 6.60 25.24
CA LYS A 116 21.11 7.76 24.38
C LYS A 116 20.84 7.45 22.90
N VAL A 117 20.84 6.19 22.49
CA VAL A 117 20.46 5.77 21.13
C VAL A 117 18.95 5.60 21.08
N PRO A 118 18.26 6.21 20.10
CA PRO A 118 16.82 6.04 19.96
C PRO A 118 16.47 4.58 19.63
N CYS A 119 15.44 4.06 20.28
CA CYS A 119 14.98 2.68 20.14
C CYS A 119 13.45 2.62 20.16
N ARG A 120 12.88 1.44 19.96
CA ARG A 120 11.44 1.20 20.09
C ARG A 120 11.10 0.71 21.50
N LEU A 121 9.87 0.92 21.92
CA LEU A 121 9.39 0.34 23.19
C LEU A 121 9.62 -1.18 23.25
N LYS A 122 9.44 -1.88 22.13
CA LYS A 122 9.67 -3.32 22.05
C LYS A 122 11.11 -3.69 22.44
N ASP A 123 12.09 -2.89 22.04
CA ASP A 123 13.50 -3.14 22.32
C ASP A 123 13.80 -3.02 23.84
N ILE A 124 13.13 -2.06 24.52
CA ILE A 124 13.21 -1.93 25.98
C ILE A 124 12.58 -3.14 26.67
N LEU A 125 11.38 -3.55 26.22
CA LEU A 125 10.71 -4.72 26.79
C LEU A 125 11.54 -6.00 26.59
N GLU A 126 12.14 -6.20 25.41
CA GLU A 126 13.02 -7.33 25.12
C GLU A 126 14.30 -7.30 25.97
N LEU A 127 14.87 -6.12 26.22
CA LEU A 127 16.06 -5.94 27.04
C LEU A 127 15.85 -6.44 28.47
N PHE A 128 14.65 -6.22 29.03
CA PHE A 128 14.34 -6.60 30.40
C PHE A 128 13.62 -7.96 30.52
N MET A 129 13.24 -8.59 29.41
CA MET A 129 12.70 -9.95 29.46
C MET A 129 13.72 -10.89 30.10
N ASP A 130 13.25 -11.78 30.93
CA ASP A 130 14.03 -12.77 31.71
C ASP A 130 14.92 -12.20 32.84
N THR A 131 14.91 -10.87 33.07
CA THR A 131 15.67 -10.26 34.17
C THR A 131 14.84 -10.12 35.45
N GLY A 132 13.54 -10.39 35.39
CA GLY A 132 12.57 -10.09 36.43
C GLY A 132 12.28 -8.61 36.62
N ILE A 133 12.94 -7.73 35.85
CA ILE A 133 12.73 -6.29 35.84
C ILE A 133 11.90 -5.96 34.58
N GLY A 134 10.66 -5.57 34.74
CA GLY A 134 9.81 -5.22 33.60
C GLY A 134 8.44 -4.76 34.01
N LYS A 135 7.61 -4.46 33.01
CA LYS A 135 6.22 -4.04 33.21
C LYS A 135 5.41 -5.09 33.97
N ASP A 136 5.59 -6.35 33.61
CA ASP A 136 4.90 -7.50 34.16
C ASP A 136 5.73 -8.21 35.25
N GLY A 137 6.95 -7.66 35.56
CA GLY A 137 7.89 -8.19 36.52
C GLY A 137 7.50 -7.97 37.98
N TYR A 138 7.84 -8.93 38.84
CA TYR A 138 7.63 -8.82 40.27
C TYR A 138 8.69 -7.98 40.99
N SER A 139 9.67 -7.46 40.27
CA SER A 139 10.66 -6.55 40.80
C SER A 139 10.09 -5.21 41.29
N ILE A 140 8.91 -4.84 40.82
CA ILE A 140 8.19 -3.63 41.23
C ILE A 140 6.81 -3.99 41.80
N ILE A 141 6.76 -4.12 43.11
CA ILE A 141 5.52 -4.42 43.84
C ILE A 141 4.78 -3.10 44.10
N GLY A 142 3.76 -2.83 43.26
CA GLY A 142 2.87 -1.68 43.49
C GLY A 142 1.87 -1.93 44.62
N GLN A 143 1.29 -0.85 45.11
CA GLN A 143 0.20 -0.92 46.10
C GLN A 143 -0.98 -1.74 45.53
N GLY A 144 -1.44 -2.76 46.25
CA GLY A 144 -2.53 -3.67 45.81
C GLY A 144 -2.08 -4.88 44.96
N LYS A 145 -0.84 -4.94 44.49
CA LYS A 145 -0.34 -6.08 43.72
C LYS A 145 -0.20 -7.37 44.57
N ILE A 146 -0.01 -7.23 45.86
CA ILE A 146 0.08 -8.39 46.78
C ILE A 146 -1.27 -9.14 46.82
N ASP A 147 -2.37 -8.41 46.83
CA ASP A 147 -3.72 -9.02 46.82
C ASP A 147 -3.97 -9.78 45.50
N GLU A 148 -3.44 -9.32 44.37
CA GLU A 148 -3.50 -10.00 43.09
C GLU A 148 -2.69 -11.33 43.10
N ILE A 149 -1.51 -11.31 43.72
CA ILE A 149 -0.64 -12.49 43.90
C ILE A 149 -1.31 -13.53 44.82
N LEU A 150 -2.01 -13.09 45.86
CA LEU A 150 -2.73 -13.93 46.78
C LEU A 150 -4.10 -14.35 46.25
N SER A 151 -4.50 -13.86 45.07
CA SER A 151 -5.76 -14.20 44.45
C SER A 151 -5.89 -15.71 44.21
N ASN A 152 -7.13 -16.23 44.33
CA ASN A 152 -7.40 -17.65 44.17
C ASN A 152 -7.40 -18.14 42.70
N LYS A 153 -7.10 -17.26 41.74
CA LYS A 153 -7.05 -17.59 40.31
C LYS A 153 -5.73 -18.30 39.98
N SER A 154 -5.82 -19.52 39.54
CA SER A 154 -4.67 -20.35 39.18
C SER A 154 -3.83 -19.79 38.02
N GLU A 155 -4.48 -19.07 37.09
CA GLU A 155 -3.83 -18.46 35.93
C GLU A 155 -2.91 -17.30 36.32
N ASP A 156 -3.34 -16.44 37.26
CA ASP A 156 -2.53 -15.32 37.75
C ASP A 156 -1.27 -15.85 38.47
N ARG A 157 -1.43 -16.90 39.29
CA ARG A 157 -0.28 -17.55 39.96
C ARG A 157 0.67 -18.24 38.99
N ARG A 158 0.13 -18.89 37.94
CA ARG A 158 0.96 -19.52 36.92
C ARG A 158 1.90 -18.51 36.22
N HIS A 159 1.39 -17.32 35.92
CA HIS A 159 2.18 -16.24 35.31
C HIS A 159 3.42 -15.88 36.13
N ILE A 160 3.29 -15.86 37.45
CA ILE A 160 4.39 -15.60 38.40
C ILE A 160 5.49 -16.65 38.27
N PHE A 161 5.10 -17.94 38.26
CA PHE A 161 6.07 -19.03 38.13
C PHE A 161 6.73 -19.05 36.76
N GLU A 162 6.00 -18.74 35.69
CA GLU A 162 6.55 -18.64 34.34
C GLU A 162 7.57 -17.50 34.22
N GLU A 163 7.33 -16.38 34.90
CA GLU A 163 8.25 -15.27 34.94
C GLU A 163 9.51 -15.61 35.78
N ALA A 164 9.33 -16.17 36.97
CA ALA A 164 10.42 -16.62 37.80
C ALA A 164 11.31 -17.69 37.13
N ALA A 165 10.70 -18.51 36.24
CA ALA A 165 11.39 -19.50 35.43
C ALA A 165 12.09 -18.93 34.18
N GLY A 166 11.92 -17.63 33.86
CA GLY A 166 12.54 -16.98 32.68
C GLY A 166 11.94 -17.46 31.33
N ILE A 167 10.72 -17.94 31.31
CA ILE A 167 10.10 -18.48 30.08
C ILE A 167 9.18 -17.48 29.37
N VAL A 168 9.00 -16.28 29.90
CA VAL A 168 8.12 -15.24 29.34
C VAL A 168 8.53 -14.87 27.92
N LYS A 169 9.82 -14.74 27.66
CA LYS A 169 10.38 -14.43 26.32
C LYS A 169 9.99 -15.50 25.30
N TYR A 170 10.09 -16.77 25.67
CA TYR A 170 9.73 -17.88 24.78
C TYR A 170 8.21 -17.90 24.49
N ARG A 171 7.39 -17.61 25.51
CA ARG A 171 5.93 -17.49 25.36
C ARG A 171 5.55 -16.36 24.40
N VAL A 172 6.13 -15.19 24.55
CA VAL A 172 5.89 -14.03 23.67
C VAL A 172 6.32 -14.36 22.24
N ARG A 173 7.51 -14.92 22.04
CA ARG A 173 8.00 -15.34 20.71
C ARG A 173 7.14 -16.44 20.11
N LYS A 174 6.67 -17.39 20.90
CA LYS A 174 5.74 -18.43 20.45
C LYS A 174 4.44 -17.81 19.94
N ALA A 175 3.83 -16.93 20.72
CA ALA A 175 2.58 -16.26 20.32
C ALA A 175 2.75 -15.41 19.06
N GLU A 176 3.87 -14.68 18.93
CA GLU A 176 4.19 -13.93 17.69
C GLU A 176 4.38 -14.86 16.48
N SER A 177 5.04 -16.00 16.69
CA SER A 177 5.26 -16.99 15.62
C SER A 177 3.98 -17.67 15.20
N GLU A 178 3.10 -18.03 16.15
CA GLU A 178 1.79 -18.60 15.87
C GLU A 178 0.92 -17.62 15.09
N LYS A 179 0.94 -16.34 15.47
CA LYS A 179 0.22 -15.28 14.72
C LYS A 179 0.74 -15.13 13.29
N LYS A 180 2.06 -15.14 13.09
CA LYS A 180 2.67 -15.08 11.75
C LYS A 180 2.32 -16.33 10.93
N LEU A 181 2.33 -17.51 11.55
CA LEU A 181 1.96 -18.76 10.90
C LEU A 181 0.50 -18.72 10.40
N GLU A 182 -0.41 -18.26 11.25
CA GLU A 182 -1.83 -18.15 10.88
C GLU A 182 -2.03 -17.17 9.72
N GLN A 183 -1.35 -16.03 9.76
CA GLN A 183 -1.39 -15.05 8.67
C GLN A 183 -0.82 -15.61 7.36
N THR A 184 0.25 -16.40 7.45
CA THR A 184 0.83 -17.08 6.28
C THR A 184 -0.12 -18.13 5.70
N LYS A 185 -0.83 -18.88 6.55
CA LYS A 185 -1.85 -19.84 6.10
C LYS A 185 -2.99 -19.15 5.34
N LEU A 186 -3.49 -18.03 5.87
CA LEU A 186 -4.52 -17.24 5.18
C LEU A 186 -4.05 -16.71 3.83
N ASN A 187 -2.81 -16.25 3.75
CA ASN A 187 -2.23 -15.80 2.48
C ASN A 187 -2.08 -16.95 1.48
N LEU A 188 -1.73 -18.14 1.94
CA LEU A 188 -1.59 -19.33 1.12
C LEU A 188 -2.96 -19.79 0.57
N LEU A 189 -4.00 -19.75 1.40
CA LEU A 189 -5.38 -19.98 0.95
C LEU A 189 -5.76 -19.02 -0.17
N ARG A 190 -5.54 -17.72 0.02
CA ARG A 190 -5.83 -16.71 -1.01
C ARG A 190 -5.07 -16.95 -2.31
N ILE A 191 -3.80 -17.36 -2.23
CA ILE A 191 -3.00 -17.68 -3.43
C ILE A 191 -3.60 -18.89 -4.16
N ASN A 192 -4.01 -19.93 -3.42
CA ASN A 192 -4.66 -21.09 -4.01
C ASN A 192 -6.00 -20.75 -4.70
N ASP A 193 -6.78 -19.86 -4.11
CA ASP A 193 -8.03 -19.37 -4.73
C ASP A 193 -7.74 -18.64 -6.05
N ILE A 194 -6.71 -17.78 -6.09
CA ILE A 194 -6.27 -17.08 -7.31
C ILE A 194 -5.78 -18.08 -8.37
N ILE A 195 -5.01 -19.10 -7.98
CA ILE A 195 -4.55 -20.15 -8.91
C ILE A 195 -5.75 -20.88 -9.50
N SER A 196 -6.72 -21.29 -8.68
CA SER A 196 -7.92 -21.97 -9.14
C SER A 196 -8.76 -21.11 -10.09
N GLU A 197 -8.86 -19.80 -9.84
CA GLU A 197 -9.52 -18.86 -10.73
C GLU A 197 -8.80 -18.75 -12.08
N ILE A 198 -7.48 -18.62 -12.06
CA ILE A 198 -6.67 -18.58 -13.28
C ILE A 198 -6.81 -19.88 -14.07
N GLU A 199 -6.70 -21.04 -13.41
CA GLU A 199 -6.84 -22.35 -14.04
C GLU A 199 -8.21 -22.51 -14.71
N SER A 200 -9.28 -22.06 -14.05
CA SER A 200 -10.64 -22.12 -14.60
C SER A 200 -10.83 -21.27 -15.86
N ASN A 201 -10.02 -20.23 -16.04
CA ASN A 201 -10.09 -19.31 -17.18
C ASN A 201 -9.17 -19.72 -18.36
N ILE A 202 -8.21 -20.62 -18.14
CA ILE A 202 -7.26 -21.03 -19.19
C ILE A 202 -7.96 -21.72 -20.37
N ASP A 203 -8.82 -22.70 -20.10
CA ASP A 203 -9.49 -23.45 -21.17
C ASP A 203 -10.46 -22.59 -22.00
N PRO A 204 -11.33 -21.74 -21.40
CA PRO A 204 -12.14 -20.80 -22.17
C PRO A 204 -11.31 -19.83 -23.02
N LEU A 205 -10.20 -19.30 -22.48
CA LEU A 205 -9.31 -18.40 -23.21
C LEU A 205 -8.60 -19.08 -24.36
N LYS A 206 -8.18 -20.34 -24.19
CA LYS A 206 -7.58 -21.15 -25.25
C LYS A 206 -8.57 -21.37 -26.40
N MET A 207 -9.81 -21.74 -26.10
CA MET A 207 -10.85 -21.89 -27.10
C MET A 207 -11.15 -20.57 -27.84
N GLN A 208 -11.16 -19.44 -27.13
CA GLN A 208 -11.35 -18.13 -27.76
C GLN A 208 -10.16 -17.78 -28.67
N ALA A 209 -8.93 -18.06 -28.25
CA ALA A 209 -7.75 -17.81 -29.05
C ALA A 209 -7.72 -18.66 -30.33
N GLU A 210 -8.12 -19.94 -30.26
CA GLU A 210 -8.26 -20.81 -31.43
C GLU A 210 -9.31 -20.30 -32.42
N LYS A 211 -10.49 -19.90 -31.92
CA LYS A 211 -11.54 -19.30 -32.76
C LYS A 211 -11.08 -17.97 -33.40
N ALA A 212 -10.39 -17.13 -32.65
CA ALA A 212 -9.85 -15.89 -33.18
C ALA A 212 -8.81 -16.13 -34.29
N LYS A 213 -7.96 -17.14 -34.14
CA LYS A 213 -7.00 -17.52 -35.16
C LYS A 213 -7.69 -18.01 -36.44
N GLN A 214 -8.67 -18.92 -36.32
CA GLN A 214 -9.48 -19.37 -37.44
C GLN A 214 -10.19 -18.21 -38.15
N PHE A 215 -10.73 -17.28 -37.38
CA PHE A 215 -11.37 -16.07 -37.96
C PHE A 215 -10.38 -15.24 -38.78
N LEU A 216 -9.16 -15.03 -38.28
CA LEU A 216 -8.14 -14.27 -39.01
C LEU A 216 -7.73 -15.00 -40.33
N ASP A 217 -7.55 -16.29 -40.30
CA ASP A 217 -7.20 -17.08 -41.46
C ASP A 217 -8.32 -17.00 -42.54
N LEU A 218 -9.58 -17.23 -42.14
CA LEU A 218 -10.75 -17.11 -43.03
C LEU A 218 -10.95 -15.69 -43.57
N ARG A 219 -10.67 -14.67 -42.75
CA ARG A 219 -10.75 -13.25 -43.17
C ARG A 219 -9.71 -12.95 -44.25
N GLU A 220 -8.52 -13.52 -44.15
CA GLU A 220 -7.48 -13.34 -45.15
C GLU A 220 -7.83 -14.06 -46.46
N GLU A 221 -8.38 -15.26 -46.41
CA GLU A 221 -8.91 -15.97 -47.56
C GLU A 221 -10.03 -15.20 -48.26
N LEU A 222 -11.02 -14.70 -47.47
CA LEU A 222 -12.13 -13.89 -48.00
C LEU A 222 -11.59 -12.65 -48.70
N LYS A 223 -10.64 -11.93 -48.06
CA LYS A 223 -10.02 -10.76 -48.69
C LYS A 223 -9.37 -11.08 -50.02
N ASN A 224 -8.66 -12.19 -50.12
CA ASN A 224 -8.02 -12.59 -51.36
C ASN A 224 -9.04 -12.93 -52.47
N ILE A 225 -10.14 -13.61 -52.12
CA ILE A 225 -11.23 -13.91 -53.05
C ILE A 225 -11.94 -12.59 -53.48
N GLU A 226 -12.23 -11.70 -52.55
CA GLU A 226 -12.87 -10.40 -52.88
C GLU A 226 -12.02 -9.54 -53.81
N VAL A 227 -10.68 -9.48 -53.55
CA VAL A 227 -9.76 -8.76 -54.41
C VAL A 227 -9.67 -9.42 -55.79
N GLY A 228 -9.62 -10.73 -55.85
CA GLY A 228 -9.64 -11.50 -57.11
C GLY A 228 -10.91 -11.22 -57.94
N LEU A 229 -12.10 -11.27 -57.31
CA LEU A 229 -13.38 -10.98 -57.95
C LEU A 229 -13.44 -9.53 -58.42
N PHE A 230 -12.93 -8.60 -57.63
CA PHE A 230 -12.89 -7.18 -58.00
C PHE A 230 -12.04 -6.94 -59.24
N LEU A 231 -10.85 -7.56 -59.31
CA LEU A 231 -9.95 -7.46 -60.46
C LEU A 231 -10.60 -8.08 -61.71
N TYR A 232 -11.23 -9.25 -61.59
CA TYR A 232 -11.94 -9.90 -62.69
C TYR A 232 -13.09 -9.01 -63.23
N ASN A 233 -13.85 -8.39 -62.33
CA ASN A 233 -14.94 -7.50 -62.76
C ASN A 233 -14.39 -6.24 -63.47
N ILE A 234 -13.26 -5.69 -63.02
CA ILE A 234 -12.62 -4.53 -63.67
C ILE A 234 -12.18 -4.90 -65.08
N GLU A 235 -11.54 -6.05 -65.26
CA GLU A 235 -11.14 -6.53 -66.63
C GLU A 235 -12.35 -6.72 -67.53
N SER A 236 -13.38 -7.40 -67.05
CA SER A 236 -14.61 -7.60 -67.81
C SER A 236 -15.31 -6.26 -68.21
N TYR A 237 -15.32 -5.29 -67.31
CA TYR A 237 -15.88 -3.97 -67.63
C TYR A 237 -14.99 -3.19 -68.60
N LYS A 238 -13.68 -3.29 -68.54
CA LYS A 238 -12.78 -2.70 -69.52
C LYS A 238 -13.01 -3.24 -70.93
N GLU A 239 -13.10 -4.58 -71.07
CA GLU A 239 -13.42 -5.21 -72.37
C GLU A 239 -14.77 -4.71 -72.94
N LYS A 240 -15.81 -4.68 -72.10
CA LYS A 240 -17.11 -4.15 -72.53
C LYS A 240 -17.02 -2.69 -72.94
N LEU A 241 -16.28 -1.86 -72.18
CA LEU A 241 -16.11 -0.46 -72.52
C LEU A 241 -15.38 -0.25 -73.83
N GLU A 242 -14.32 -1.03 -74.11
CA GLU A 242 -13.62 -1.01 -75.41
C GLU A 242 -14.55 -1.44 -76.56
N GLN A 243 -15.42 -2.42 -76.35
CA GLN A 243 -16.36 -2.82 -77.35
C GLN A 243 -17.39 -1.72 -77.64
N ILE A 244 -17.93 -1.09 -76.61
CA ILE A 244 -18.91 0.02 -76.73
C ILE A 244 -18.26 1.22 -77.45
N VAL A 245 -17.01 1.54 -77.11
CA VAL A 245 -16.26 2.63 -77.78
C VAL A 245 -16.13 2.34 -79.28
N LYS A 246 -15.73 1.11 -79.67
CA LYS A 246 -15.70 0.70 -81.08
C LYS A 246 -17.04 0.81 -81.79
N ASP A 247 -18.12 0.38 -81.12
CA ASP A 247 -19.46 0.43 -81.67
C ASP A 247 -19.91 1.90 -81.88
N ILE A 248 -19.58 2.79 -80.91
CA ILE A 248 -19.84 4.23 -81.06
C ILE A 248 -19.10 4.80 -82.27
N GLU A 249 -17.77 4.46 -82.44
CA GLU A 249 -16.95 4.93 -83.57
C GLU A 249 -17.51 4.49 -84.90
N ILE A 250 -17.95 3.23 -85.02
CA ILE A 250 -18.64 2.69 -86.20
C ILE A 250 -19.93 3.48 -86.49
N MET A 251 -20.75 3.71 -85.48
CA MET A 251 -22.02 4.48 -85.61
C MET A 251 -21.76 5.91 -85.98
N GLU A 252 -20.76 6.58 -85.46
CA GLU A 252 -20.39 7.93 -85.81
C GLU A 252 -19.97 8.02 -87.27
N ASN A 253 -19.12 7.07 -87.74
CA ASN A 253 -18.74 7.00 -89.14
C ASN A 253 -19.98 6.80 -90.09
N HIS A 254 -20.89 5.87 -89.75
CA HIS A 254 -22.13 5.69 -90.49
C HIS A 254 -22.98 6.94 -90.53
N LYS A 255 -23.09 7.62 -89.38
CA LYS A 255 -23.81 8.90 -89.27
C LYS A 255 -23.22 9.94 -90.21
N GLN A 256 -21.92 10.05 -90.26
CA GLN A 256 -21.19 10.97 -91.10
C GLN A 256 -21.43 10.68 -92.62
N GLU A 257 -21.37 9.41 -93.02
CA GLU A 257 -21.66 8.98 -94.38
C GLU A 257 -23.12 9.31 -94.75
N GLU A 258 -24.08 9.13 -93.89
CA GLU A 258 -25.46 9.46 -94.13
C GLU A 258 -25.75 10.97 -94.24
N VAL A 259 -25.04 11.77 -93.43
CA VAL A 259 -25.06 13.22 -93.47
C VAL A 259 -24.48 13.71 -94.81
N GLU A 260 -23.36 13.15 -95.27
CA GLU A 260 -22.79 13.50 -96.61
C GLU A 260 -23.71 13.12 -97.76
N LYS A 261 -24.42 11.96 -97.68
CA LYS A 261 -25.43 11.58 -98.68
C LYS A 261 -26.63 12.54 -98.67
N GLN A 262 -27.06 12.94 -97.48
CA GLN A 262 -28.17 13.91 -97.36
C GLN A 262 -27.81 15.27 -97.97
N GLU A 263 -26.58 15.75 -97.69
CA GLU A 263 -26.11 17.01 -98.29
C GLU A 263 -25.99 16.93 -99.79
N LYS A 264 -25.48 15.80 -100.34
CA LYS A 264 -25.49 15.61 -101.82
C LYS A 264 -26.87 15.56 -102.42
N LEU A 265 -27.80 14.85 -101.76
CA LEU A 265 -29.21 14.81 -102.22
C LEU A 265 -29.95 16.19 -102.15
N GLN A 266 -29.62 16.91 -101.06
CA GLN A 266 -30.18 18.30 -100.93
C GLN A 266 -29.65 19.21 -102.04
N LYS A 267 -28.30 19.14 -102.31
CA LYS A 267 -27.73 19.91 -103.43
C LYS A 267 -28.27 19.54 -104.78
N ASN A 268 -28.43 18.26 -105.07
CA ASN A 268 -29.08 17.79 -106.30
C ASN A 268 -30.53 18.28 -106.40
N LYS A 269 -31.31 18.29 -105.28
CA LYS A 269 -32.63 18.83 -105.23
C LYS A 269 -32.69 20.32 -105.54
N ASP A 270 -31.75 21.08 -104.96
CA ASP A 270 -31.70 22.52 -105.22
C ASP A 270 -31.26 22.81 -106.65
N ASP A 271 -30.31 22.05 -107.24
CA ASP A 271 -29.86 22.15 -108.63
C ASP A 271 -31.06 21.81 -109.57
N LEU A 272 -31.84 20.74 -109.27
CA LEU A 272 -33.07 20.38 -110.05
C LEU A 272 -34.14 21.45 -109.96
N LYS A 273 -34.28 22.09 -108.77
CA LYS A 273 -35.25 23.20 -108.59
C LYS A 273 -34.91 24.41 -109.44
N ILE A 274 -33.56 24.77 -109.47
CA ILE A 274 -33.08 25.83 -110.38
C ILE A 274 -33.29 25.48 -111.85
N ALA A 275 -33.06 24.23 -112.25
CA ALA A 275 -33.31 23.76 -113.59
C ALA A 275 -34.80 23.83 -113.99
N ILE A 276 -35.74 23.49 -113.11
CA ILE A 276 -37.13 23.59 -113.30
C ILE A 276 -37.60 25.08 -113.48
N ASP A 277 -37.06 25.96 -112.52
CA ASP A 277 -37.36 27.39 -112.62
C ASP A 277 -36.85 28.00 -113.93
N ASN A 278 -35.61 27.60 -114.38
CA ASN A 278 -35.07 28.00 -115.69
C ASN A 278 -35.89 27.49 -116.90
N LEU A 279 -36.44 26.28 -116.84
CA LEU A 279 -37.31 25.70 -117.89
C LEU A 279 -38.66 26.39 -117.84
N THR A 280 -39.21 26.68 -116.73
CA THR A 280 -40.54 27.36 -116.61
C THR A 280 -40.43 28.78 -117.20
N SER A 281 -39.32 29.53 -116.88
CA SER A 281 -39.08 30.85 -117.45
C SER A 281 -38.78 30.86 -118.97
N LYS A 282 -38.52 29.71 -119.62
CA LYS A 282 -38.38 29.56 -121.08
C LYS A 282 -39.68 29.17 -121.78
N ILE A 283 -40.69 28.73 -121.04
CA ILE A 283 -42.04 28.34 -121.57
C ILE A 283 -43.01 29.50 -121.49
N GLU A 284 -42.79 30.48 -120.59
CA GLU A 284 -43.47 31.77 -120.64
C GLU A 284 -42.82 32.65 -121.72
#